data_4e2d57fa6b7ae83ada6fbf97f8e796b0
#
_entry.id   4e2d57fa6b7ae83ada6fbf97f8e796b0
#
_cell.length_a   1.000
_cell.length_b   1.000
_cell.length_c   1.000
_cell.angle_alpha   90.00
_cell.angle_beta   90.00
_cell.angle_gamma   90.00
#
_symmetry.space_group_name_H-M   'P 1'
#
loop_
_entity.id
_entity.type
_entity.pdbx_description
1 polymer ?
#
loop_
_entity_poly.entity_id
_entity_poly.type
_entity_poly.pdbx_seq_one_letter_code
_entity_poly.pdbx_strand_id
1 'polypeptide(L)'
;MADIMIDIESLNTTPDCVILTIGAVLFDPRGNGILDKIELRPTIEDQTETYNRTINEDTLRWWGTQSEAAQEEALGDRDRVSFKECMEKLYKFCWNHGKPWSHGAAFDVVVMEHAWRQLGQLAPWPFYSVRDTRTLFDITGVSLKDGGHVTTHKAVEDAERQAIVVQQAYMKLMKAGLVQPR
;
A
#
# COMPACT_ATOMS: atom_id res chain seq x y z
N MET A 1 1.20 -10.63 -16.55
CA MET A 1 0.80 -9.26 -16.12
C MET A 1 1.25 -9.13 -14.67
N ALA A 2 1.96 -8.07 -14.32
CA ALA A 2 2.39 -7.82 -12.94
C ALA A 2 1.18 -7.45 -12.07
N ASP A 3 1.16 -7.92 -10.83
CA ASP A 3 0.23 -7.46 -9.80
C ASP A 3 0.83 -6.23 -9.08
N ILE A 4 0.01 -5.53 -8.30
CA ILE A 4 0.39 -4.31 -7.60
C ILE A 4 0.27 -4.57 -6.10
N MET A 5 1.31 -4.31 -5.32
CA MET A 5 1.22 -4.23 -3.86
C MET A 5 1.16 -2.76 -3.45
N ILE A 6 0.24 -2.42 -2.56
CA ILE A 6 0.04 -1.06 -2.05
C ILE A 6 0.08 -1.10 -0.53
N ASP A 7 0.81 -0.16 0.04
CA ASP A 7 0.84 0.15 1.45
C ASP A 7 0.75 1.66 1.64
N ILE A 8 0.07 2.13 2.68
CA ILE A 8 -0.07 3.55 2.97
C ILE A 8 0.22 3.85 4.44
N GLU A 9 0.75 5.03 4.70
CA GLU A 9 0.74 5.64 6.02
C GLU A 9 -0.31 6.75 6.07
N SER A 10 -1.01 6.90 7.19
CA SER A 10 -2.17 7.77 7.28
C SER A 10 -2.35 8.40 8.65
N LEU A 11 -3.21 9.43 8.74
CA LEU A 11 -3.58 10.12 9.99
C LEU A 11 -4.96 9.74 10.52
N ASN A 12 -5.62 8.74 9.94
CA ASN A 12 -6.88 8.17 10.45
C ASN A 12 -7.04 6.75 9.90
N THR A 13 -8.03 6.00 10.40
CA THR A 13 -8.37 4.65 9.97
C THR A 13 -9.66 4.56 9.14
N THR A 14 -10.23 5.71 8.74
CA THR A 14 -11.41 5.81 7.89
C THR A 14 -11.04 5.96 6.41
N PRO A 15 -11.91 5.63 5.46
CA PRO A 15 -11.61 5.73 4.03
C PRO A 15 -11.22 7.14 3.56
N ASP A 16 -11.70 8.16 4.24
CA ASP A 16 -11.44 9.58 4.00
C ASP A 16 -10.24 10.13 4.78
N CYS A 17 -9.40 9.27 5.35
CA CYS A 17 -8.23 9.68 6.12
C CYS A 17 -7.24 10.50 5.28
N VAL A 18 -6.52 11.42 5.95
CA VAL A 18 -5.32 12.04 5.37
C VAL A 18 -4.26 10.98 5.15
N ILE A 19 -3.74 10.90 3.94
CA ILE A 19 -2.67 10.00 3.53
C ILE A 19 -1.34 10.73 3.68
N LEU A 20 -0.40 10.12 4.38
CA LEU A 20 0.95 10.66 4.59
C LEU A 20 1.90 10.25 3.47
N THR A 21 1.96 8.94 3.22
CA THR A 21 2.80 8.35 2.18
C THR A 21 2.06 7.19 1.50
N ILE A 22 2.38 6.95 0.24
CA ILE A 22 1.87 5.84 -0.56
C ILE A 22 3.07 5.10 -1.13
N GLY A 23 3.20 3.83 -0.79
CA GLY A 23 4.13 2.90 -1.43
C GLY A 23 3.38 1.97 -2.37
N ALA A 24 3.84 1.86 -3.61
CA ALA A 24 3.31 0.86 -4.53
C ALA A 24 4.44 0.16 -5.27
N VAL A 25 4.33 -1.15 -5.42
CA VAL A 25 5.30 -1.97 -6.15
C VAL A 25 4.62 -2.88 -7.15
N LEU A 26 5.25 -3.06 -8.30
CA LEU A 26 4.87 -4.05 -9.30
C LEU A 26 5.65 -5.33 -9.08
N PHE A 27 4.96 -6.46 -9.05
CA PHE A 27 5.58 -7.77 -8.85
C PHE A 27 4.81 -8.88 -9.56
N ASP A 28 5.47 -9.99 -9.84
CA ASP A 28 4.79 -11.23 -10.23
C ASP A 28 4.65 -12.13 -9.00
N PRO A 29 3.43 -12.45 -8.52
CA PRO A 29 3.24 -13.35 -7.37
C PRO A 29 3.90 -14.72 -7.51
N ARG A 30 4.12 -15.20 -8.76
CA ARG A 30 4.79 -16.47 -9.06
C ARG A 30 6.25 -16.30 -9.50
N GLY A 31 6.72 -15.06 -9.52
CA GLY A 31 8.09 -14.68 -9.86
C GLY A 31 8.99 -14.55 -8.64
N ASN A 32 10.05 -13.79 -8.81
CA ASN A 32 11.02 -13.48 -7.78
C ASN A 32 11.46 -12.02 -7.91
N GLY A 33 11.39 -11.28 -6.80
CA GLY A 33 11.77 -9.86 -6.72
C GLY A 33 10.71 -8.89 -7.23
N ILE A 34 11.07 -7.63 -7.19
CA ILE A 34 10.21 -6.50 -7.55
C ILE A 34 10.55 -6.04 -8.97
N LEU A 35 9.54 -5.68 -9.75
CA LEU A 35 9.67 -5.26 -11.14
C LEU A 35 9.82 -3.74 -11.25
N ASP A 36 9.04 -2.99 -10.46
CA ASP A 36 9.08 -1.53 -10.41
C ASP A 36 8.47 -1.05 -9.10
N LYS A 37 8.76 0.19 -8.69
CA LYS A 37 8.21 0.77 -7.46
C LYS A 37 8.08 2.28 -7.55
N ILE A 38 7.11 2.83 -6.82
CA ILE A 38 6.88 4.26 -6.67
C ILE A 38 6.58 4.59 -5.21
N GLU A 39 7.10 5.71 -4.75
CA GLU A 39 6.74 6.33 -3.49
C GLU A 39 6.17 7.72 -3.76
N LEU A 40 5.06 8.04 -3.13
CA LEU A 40 4.34 9.30 -3.32
C LEU A 40 3.96 9.90 -1.96
N ARG A 41 4.03 11.22 -1.86
CA ARG A 41 3.75 11.98 -0.64
C ARG A 41 2.79 13.14 -0.95
N PRO A 42 1.49 12.95 -0.73
CA PRO A 42 0.53 14.06 -0.92
C PRO A 42 0.66 15.10 0.19
N THR A 43 0.53 16.38 -0.15
CA THR A 43 0.50 17.49 0.79
C THR A 43 -0.68 17.35 1.75
N ILE A 44 -0.44 17.51 3.05
CA ILE A 44 -1.44 17.28 4.11
C ILE A 44 -2.51 18.38 4.04
N GLU A 45 -2.09 19.64 3.94
CA GLU A 45 -2.97 20.81 3.89
C GLU A 45 -3.93 20.74 2.71
N ASP A 46 -3.44 20.38 1.51
CA ASP A 46 -4.29 20.22 0.32
C ASP A 46 -5.40 19.17 0.57
N GLN A 47 -5.07 18.08 1.23
CA GLN A 47 -6.04 17.04 1.56
C GLN A 47 -7.11 17.50 2.54
N THR A 48 -6.75 18.28 3.57
CA THR A 48 -7.69 18.78 4.59
C THR A 48 -8.51 19.94 4.08
N GLU A 49 -7.89 20.91 3.41
CA GLU A 49 -8.54 22.16 3.00
C GLU A 49 -9.38 21.99 1.72
N THR A 50 -8.87 21.21 0.74
CA THR A 50 -9.53 21.08 -0.56
C THR A 50 -10.48 19.88 -0.61
N TYR A 51 -10.09 18.75 0.04
CA TYR A 51 -10.83 17.50 -0.07
C TYR A 51 -11.52 17.07 1.23
N ASN A 52 -11.44 17.86 2.30
CA ASN A 52 -12.03 17.58 3.62
C ASN A 52 -11.65 16.19 4.15
N ARG A 53 -10.41 15.73 3.90
CA ARG A 53 -9.91 14.49 4.45
C ARG A 53 -9.62 14.63 5.94
N THR A 54 -9.75 13.53 6.67
CA THR A 54 -9.85 13.55 8.13
C THR A 54 -8.55 13.15 8.81
N ILE A 55 -8.31 13.76 9.98
CA ILE A 55 -7.22 13.45 10.91
C ILE A 55 -7.84 12.99 12.22
N ASN A 56 -7.31 11.95 12.83
CA ASN A 56 -7.72 11.44 14.13
C ASN A 56 -6.63 11.71 15.18
N GLU A 57 -7.04 12.25 16.32
CA GLU A 57 -6.11 12.59 17.41
C GLU A 57 -5.41 11.36 18.01
N ASP A 58 -6.08 10.20 18.07
CA ASP A 58 -5.45 8.98 18.59
C ASP A 58 -4.35 8.50 17.63
N THR A 59 -4.57 8.63 16.32
CA THR A 59 -3.57 8.30 15.30
C THR A 59 -2.38 9.26 15.37
N LEU A 60 -2.63 10.56 15.57
CA LEU A 60 -1.55 11.55 15.80
C LEU A 60 -0.74 11.21 17.06
N ARG A 61 -1.41 10.86 18.16
CA ARG A 61 -0.73 10.43 19.40
C ARG A 61 0.10 9.17 19.16
N TRP A 62 -0.42 8.21 18.42
CA TRP A 62 0.31 7.01 18.05
C TRP A 62 1.57 7.33 17.24
N TRP A 63 1.50 8.22 16.24
CA TRP A 63 2.66 8.70 15.50
C TRP A 63 3.69 9.34 16.43
N GLY A 64 3.25 10.12 17.43
CA GLY A 64 4.13 10.69 18.46
C GLY A 64 4.90 9.66 19.31
N THR A 65 4.51 8.40 19.30
CA THR A 65 5.23 7.30 19.99
C THR A 65 6.21 6.56 19.09
N GLN A 66 6.21 6.83 17.78
CA GLN A 66 7.11 6.20 16.84
C GLN A 66 8.52 6.83 16.93
N SER A 67 9.52 6.17 16.34
CA SER A 67 10.87 6.72 16.29
C SER A 67 10.90 8.06 15.52
N GLU A 68 11.83 8.94 15.85
CA GLU A 68 12.02 10.22 15.14
C GLU A 68 12.22 9.99 13.63
N ALA A 69 12.93 8.94 13.25
CA ALA A 69 13.13 8.58 11.84
C ALA A 69 11.82 8.20 11.15
N ALA A 70 10.92 7.46 11.82
CA ALA A 70 9.61 7.10 11.27
C ALA A 70 8.69 8.33 11.17
N GLN A 71 8.74 9.21 12.18
CA GLN A 71 7.98 10.47 12.17
C GLN A 71 8.44 11.38 11.03
N GLU A 72 9.76 11.59 10.87
CA GLU A 72 10.34 12.40 9.79
C GLU A 72 10.01 11.80 8.41
N GLU A 73 10.07 10.47 8.30
CA GLU A 73 9.73 9.78 7.06
C GLU A 73 8.26 9.96 6.68
N ALA A 74 7.34 9.82 7.62
CA ALA A 74 5.91 9.89 7.35
C ALA A 74 5.37 11.33 7.32
N LEU A 75 5.81 12.20 8.24
CA LEU A 75 5.24 13.54 8.46
C LEU A 75 6.08 14.67 7.85
N GLY A 76 7.35 14.42 7.51
CA GLY A 76 8.24 15.43 6.94
C GLY A 76 7.74 15.98 5.60
N ASP A 77 8.14 17.21 5.28
CA ASP A 77 7.65 17.95 4.09
C ASP A 77 8.39 17.61 2.78
N ARG A 78 9.39 16.75 2.85
CA ARG A 78 10.21 16.43 1.69
C ARG A 78 9.39 15.78 0.56
N ASP A 79 9.56 16.31 -0.66
CA ASP A 79 9.02 15.79 -1.92
C ASP A 79 7.48 15.64 -1.95
N ARG A 80 6.75 16.42 -1.13
CA ARG A 80 5.30 16.44 -1.18
C ARG A 80 4.81 17.16 -2.43
N VAL A 81 3.78 16.60 -3.04
CA VAL A 81 3.07 17.18 -4.19
C VAL A 81 1.58 17.23 -3.89
N SER A 82 0.79 17.95 -4.70
CA SER A 82 -0.66 18.02 -4.47
C SER A 82 -1.30 16.63 -4.44
N PHE A 83 -2.38 16.50 -3.68
CA PHE A 83 -3.12 15.23 -3.59
C PHE A 83 -3.55 14.72 -4.96
N LYS A 84 -4.06 15.61 -5.81
CA LYS A 84 -4.45 15.26 -7.18
C LYS A 84 -3.26 14.73 -7.99
N GLU A 85 -2.13 15.40 -7.95
CA GLU A 85 -0.92 14.96 -8.68
C GLU A 85 -0.43 13.58 -8.21
N CYS A 86 -0.43 13.34 -6.88
CA CYS A 86 -0.12 12.03 -6.32
C CYS A 86 -1.02 10.94 -6.90
N MET A 87 -2.34 11.16 -6.86
CA MET A 87 -3.32 10.19 -7.32
C MET A 87 -3.25 9.94 -8.83
N GLU A 88 -2.93 10.96 -9.63
CA GLU A 88 -2.70 10.82 -11.08
C GLU A 88 -1.43 10.00 -11.38
N LYS A 89 -0.34 10.24 -10.64
CA LYS A 89 0.91 9.47 -10.76
C LYS A 89 0.70 8.00 -10.38
N LEU A 90 0.02 7.76 -9.27
CA LEU A 90 -0.31 6.41 -8.82
C LEU A 90 -1.23 5.71 -9.82
N TYR A 91 -2.23 6.41 -10.37
CA TYR A 91 -3.12 5.86 -11.38
C TYR A 91 -2.34 5.37 -12.61
N LYS A 92 -1.43 6.20 -13.12
CA LYS A 92 -0.59 5.84 -14.28
C LYS A 92 0.31 4.64 -13.98
N PHE A 93 0.89 4.60 -12.78
CA PHE A 93 1.71 3.48 -12.32
C PHE A 93 0.91 2.17 -12.24
N CYS A 94 -0.31 2.22 -11.76
CA CYS A 94 -1.18 1.05 -11.61
C CYS A 94 -1.91 0.65 -12.91
N TRP A 95 -1.97 1.56 -13.88
CA TRP A 95 -2.78 1.35 -15.10
C TRP A 95 -2.31 0.15 -15.91
N ASN A 96 -3.29 -0.68 -16.32
CA ASN A 96 -3.06 -1.86 -17.17
C ASN A 96 -2.19 -2.95 -16.51
N HIS A 97 -2.11 -2.96 -15.18
CA HIS A 97 -1.50 -4.03 -14.41
C HIS A 97 -2.56 -4.99 -13.86
N GLY A 98 -2.12 -6.00 -13.10
CA GLY A 98 -2.97 -7.07 -12.60
C GLY A 98 -3.77 -6.69 -11.37
N LYS A 99 -3.68 -7.50 -10.33
CA LYS A 99 -4.51 -7.40 -9.13
C LYS A 99 -3.86 -6.51 -8.09
N PRO A 100 -4.63 -5.60 -7.44
CA PRO A 100 -4.14 -4.88 -6.29
C PRO A 100 -4.13 -5.79 -5.05
N TRP A 101 -3.05 -5.71 -4.29
CA TRP A 101 -2.81 -6.38 -3.03
C TRP A 101 -2.49 -5.37 -1.95
N SER A 102 -2.86 -5.66 -0.70
CA SER A 102 -2.29 -4.99 0.48
C SER A 102 -2.33 -5.91 1.70
N HIS A 103 -1.65 -5.50 2.77
CA HIS A 103 -1.67 -6.21 4.05
C HIS A 103 -2.83 -5.72 4.91
N GLY A 104 -4.06 -6.02 4.48
CA GLY A 104 -5.32 -5.54 5.01
C GLY A 104 -6.06 -4.72 3.96
N ALA A 105 -6.46 -5.35 2.87
CA ALA A 105 -7.08 -4.71 1.71
C ALA A 105 -8.38 -3.94 2.06
N ALA A 106 -9.00 -4.27 3.19
CA ALA A 106 -10.14 -3.53 3.74
C ALA A 106 -9.77 -2.11 4.22
N PHE A 107 -8.49 -1.77 4.27
CA PHE A 107 -8.01 -0.42 4.61
C PHE A 107 -7.30 0.23 3.43
N ASP A 108 -6.07 -0.15 3.09
CA ASP A 108 -5.26 0.55 2.08
C ASP A 108 -5.98 0.68 0.73
N VAL A 109 -6.51 -0.43 0.20
CA VAL A 109 -7.22 -0.42 -1.08
C VAL A 109 -8.48 0.43 -1.01
N VAL A 110 -9.24 0.35 0.08
CA VAL A 110 -10.47 1.13 0.28
C VAL A 110 -10.17 2.62 0.36
N VAL A 111 -9.12 3.02 1.07
CA VAL A 111 -8.65 4.42 1.13
C VAL A 111 -8.26 4.92 -0.26
N MET A 112 -7.52 4.12 -1.05
CA MET A 112 -7.13 4.50 -2.41
C MET A 112 -8.34 4.62 -3.34
N GLU A 113 -9.28 3.69 -3.31
CA GLU A 113 -10.51 3.77 -4.09
C GLU A 113 -11.36 4.98 -3.72
N HIS A 114 -11.45 5.30 -2.42
CA HIS A 114 -12.12 6.51 -1.94
C HIS A 114 -11.43 7.77 -2.45
N ALA A 115 -10.09 7.82 -2.41
CA ALA A 115 -9.31 8.95 -2.90
C ALA A 115 -9.57 9.25 -4.39
N TRP A 116 -9.58 8.23 -5.26
CA TRP A 116 -9.93 8.43 -6.66
C TRP A 116 -11.37 8.87 -6.87
N ARG A 117 -12.34 8.32 -6.09
CA ARG A 117 -13.74 8.77 -6.18
C ARG A 117 -13.91 10.25 -5.81
N GLN A 118 -13.17 10.75 -4.81
CA GLN A 118 -13.16 12.19 -4.48
C GLN A 118 -12.67 13.05 -5.65
N LEU A 119 -11.81 12.52 -6.51
CA LEU A 119 -11.34 13.17 -7.74
C LEU A 119 -12.25 12.92 -8.96
N GLY A 120 -13.43 12.29 -8.76
CA GLY A 120 -14.35 11.95 -9.85
C GLY A 120 -13.86 10.82 -10.74
N GLN A 121 -12.92 9.99 -10.27
CA GLN A 121 -12.29 8.90 -11.02
C GLN A 121 -12.54 7.54 -10.37
N LEU A 122 -12.62 6.49 -11.16
CA LEU A 122 -12.62 5.12 -10.66
C LEU A 122 -11.18 4.62 -10.48
N ALA A 123 -11.00 3.63 -9.59
CA ALA A 123 -9.73 2.95 -9.44
C ALA A 123 -9.29 2.27 -10.76
N PRO A 124 -7.96 2.11 -11.01
CA PRO A 124 -7.45 1.51 -12.25
C PRO A 124 -7.62 -0.02 -12.31
N TRP A 125 -8.37 -0.61 -11.39
CA TRP A 125 -8.66 -2.04 -11.31
C TRP A 125 -10.15 -2.33 -11.10
N PRO A 126 -10.64 -3.51 -11.50
CA PRO A 126 -11.99 -3.96 -11.16
C PRO A 126 -12.12 -4.26 -9.66
N PHE A 127 -13.20 -3.85 -9.01
CA PHE A 127 -13.44 -4.03 -7.57
C PHE A 127 -13.30 -5.48 -7.09
N TYR A 128 -13.61 -6.47 -7.93
CA TYR A 128 -13.53 -7.90 -7.61
C TYR A 128 -12.11 -8.48 -7.72
N SER A 129 -11.14 -7.71 -8.19
CA SER A 129 -9.75 -8.16 -8.38
C SER A 129 -8.88 -8.02 -7.14
N VAL A 130 -9.35 -7.31 -6.12
CA VAL A 130 -8.62 -7.03 -4.89
C VAL A 130 -8.17 -8.33 -4.17
N ARG A 131 -6.97 -8.30 -3.61
CA ARG A 131 -6.37 -9.41 -2.87
C ARG A 131 -5.87 -8.92 -1.51
N ASP A 132 -5.97 -9.79 -0.52
CA ASP A 132 -5.50 -9.54 0.85
C ASP A 132 -4.39 -10.52 1.21
N THR A 133 -3.25 -9.99 1.65
CA THR A 133 -2.10 -10.83 2.00
C THR A 133 -2.32 -11.59 3.29
N ARG A 134 -3.08 -11.06 4.27
CA ARG A 134 -3.33 -11.74 5.55
C ARG A 134 -4.01 -13.08 5.33
N THR A 135 -5.02 -13.13 4.44
CA THR A 135 -5.70 -14.38 4.08
C THR A 135 -4.73 -15.39 3.46
N LEU A 136 -3.86 -14.93 2.53
CA LEU A 136 -2.88 -15.80 1.90
C LEU A 136 -1.84 -16.30 2.92
N PHE A 137 -1.37 -15.44 3.82
CA PHE A 137 -0.38 -15.78 4.83
C PHE A 137 -0.93 -16.76 5.86
N ASP A 138 -2.19 -16.58 6.28
CA ASP A 138 -2.88 -17.51 7.18
C ASP A 138 -2.97 -18.92 6.57
N ILE A 139 -3.42 -19.04 5.33
CA ILE A 139 -3.56 -20.31 4.62
C ILE A 139 -2.20 -21.01 4.40
N THR A 140 -1.16 -20.23 4.11
CA THR A 140 0.16 -20.79 3.78
C THR A 140 1.10 -20.93 4.97
N GLY A 141 0.78 -20.29 6.11
CA GLY A 141 1.63 -20.25 7.29
C GLY A 141 2.94 -19.51 7.06
N VAL A 142 2.98 -18.55 6.12
CA VAL A 142 4.09 -17.59 6.00
C VAL A 142 3.78 -16.32 6.80
N SER A 143 4.80 -15.55 7.16
CA SER A 143 4.62 -14.35 7.99
C SER A 143 5.58 -13.24 7.58
N LEU A 144 5.15 -11.99 7.70
CA LEU A 144 6.04 -10.82 7.57
C LEU A 144 7.16 -10.81 8.63
N LYS A 145 7.01 -11.57 9.71
CA LYS A 145 8.01 -11.71 10.79
C LYS A 145 9.11 -12.72 10.43
N ASP A 146 8.86 -13.59 9.44
CA ASP A 146 9.83 -14.56 8.99
C ASP A 146 10.98 -13.82 8.30
N GLY A 147 12.16 -13.80 8.93
CA GLY A 147 13.32 -13.05 8.44
C GLY A 147 13.78 -11.89 9.36
N GLY A 148 13.14 -11.69 10.51
CA GLY A 148 13.63 -10.77 11.56
C GLY A 148 13.47 -9.28 11.26
N HIS A 149 12.64 -8.91 10.30
CA HIS A 149 12.41 -7.51 9.95
C HIS A 149 11.45 -6.79 10.90
N VAL A 150 11.85 -5.61 11.34
CA VAL A 150 11.01 -4.64 12.04
C VAL A 150 10.29 -3.78 11.00
N THR A 151 9.03 -3.48 11.21
CA THR A 151 8.28 -2.51 10.39
C THR A 151 8.99 -1.16 10.43
N THR A 152 9.30 -0.59 9.27
CA THR A 152 10.03 0.69 9.17
C THR A 152 9.10 1.89 9.10
N HIS A 153 7.79 1.65 8.90
CA HIS A 153 6.79 2.67 8.60
C HIS A 153 7.17 3.53 7.38
N LYS A 154 7.83 2.88 6.41
CA LYS A 154 8.06 3.42 5.08
C LYS A 154 7.21 2.65 4.09
N ALA A 155 6.16 3.27 3.61
CA ALA A 155 5.13 2.61 2.81
C ALA A 155 5.71 1.80 1.62
N VAL A 156 6.72 2.32 0.91
CA VAL A 156 7.32 1.60 -0.23
C VAL A 156 8.15 0.39 0.21
N GLU A 157 8.88 0.47 1.33
CA GLU A 157 9.65 -0.67 1.85
C GLU A 157 8.73 -1.75 2.42
N ASP A 158 7.64 -1.35 3.08
CA ASP A 158 6.63 -2.26 3.59
C ASP A 158 5.85 -2.94 2.46
N ALA A 159 5.46 -2.22 1.40
CA ALA A 159 4.88 -2.79 0.19
C ALA A 159 5.83 -3.80 -0.50
N GLU A 160 7.11 -3.46 -0.62
CA GLU A 160 8.12 -4.35 -1.21
C GLU A 160 8.25 -5.65 -0.41
N ARG A 161 8.35 -5.55 0.91
CA ARG A 161 8.43 -6.71 1.80
C ARG A 161 7.17 -7.58 1.71
N GLN A 162 5.99 -6.98 1.72
CA GLN A 162 4.72 -7.68 1.58
C GLN A 162 4.65 -8.45 0.25
N ALA A 163 5.08 -7.83 -0.85
CA ALA A 163 5.13 -8.47 -2.16
C ALA A 163 6.07 -9.68 -2.19
N ILE A 164 7.27 -9.57 -1.59
CA ILE A 164 8.23 -10.67 -1.48
C ILE A 164 7.63 -11.83 -0.67
N VAL A 165 6.93 -11.56 0.44
CA VAL A 165 6.29 -12.62 1.25
C VAL A 165 5.12 -13.26 0.50
N VAL A 166 4.38 -12.52 -0.34
CA VAL A 166 3.40 -13.12 -1.27
C VAL A 166 4.08 -14.09 -2.23
N GLN A 167 5.25 -13.74 -2.79
CA GLN A 167 6.01 -14.65 -3.66
C GLN A 167 6.45 -15.92 -2.92
N GLN A 168 6.89 -15.80 -1.67
CA GLN A 168 7.23 -16.97 -0.82
C GLN A 168 6.01 -17.86 -0.57
N ALA A 169 4.85 -17.28 -0.31
CA ALA A 169 3.59 -18.00 -0.14
C ALA A 169 3.22 -18.78 -1.42
N TYR A 170 3.28 -18.13 -2.59
CA TYR A 170 3.05 -18.77 -3.87
C TYR A 170 4.07 -19.88 -4.16
N MET A 171 5.34 -19.67 -3.83
CA MET A 171 6.38 -20.70 -3.98
C MET A 171 6.07 -21.94 -3.12
N LYS A 172 5.58 -21.74 -1.89
CA LYS A 172 5.14 -22.82 -1.00
C LYS A 172 3.96 -23.60 -1.61
N LEU A 173 2.96 -22.90 -2.14
CA LEU A 173 1.81 -23.50 -2.81
C LEU A 173 2.20 -24.26 -4.09
N MET A 174 3.12 -23.72 -4.90
CA MET A 174 3.64 -24.38 -6.09
C MET A 174 4.40 -25.66 -5.75
N LYS A 175 5.26 -25.64 -4.72
CA LYS A 175 5.96 -26.84 -4.23
C LYS A 175 5.01 -27.92 -3.72
N ALA A 176 3.86 -27.53 -3.17
CA ALA A 176 2.80 -28.45 -2.75
C ALA A 176 1.89 -28.93 -3.90
N GLY A 177 2.11 -28.46 -5.13
CA GLY A 177 1.28 -28.81 -6.29
C GLY A 177 -0.11 -28.17 -6.31
N LEU A 178 -0.36 -27.19 -5.42
CA LEU A 178 -1.66 -26.52 -5.28
C LEU A 178 -1.86 -25.35 -6.25
N VAL A 179 -0.76 -24.82 -6.79
CA VAL A 179 -0.76 -23.75 -7.79
C VAL A 179 0.25 -24.13 -8.88
N GLN A 180 -0.14 -23.96 -10.13
CA GLN A 180 0.77 -24.24 -11.25
C GLN A 180 1.76 -23.06 -11.44
N PRO A 181 3.03 -23.36 -11.80
CA PRO A 181 3.94 -22.32 -12.32
C PRO A 181 3.33 -21.65 -13.56
N ARG A 182 3.75 -20.44 -13.85
CA ARG A 182 3.40 -19.80 -15.15
C ARG A 182 4.17 -20.41 -16.27
#